data_bcac9ce35163604d8a236aaae2cd59e9
#
_entry.id   bcac9ce35163604d8a236aaae2cd59e9
#
_cell.length_a   1.000
_cell.length_b   1.000
_cell.length_c   1.000
_cell.angle_alpha   90.00
_cell.angle_beta   90.00
_cell.angle_gamma   90.00
#
_symmetry.space_group_name_H-M   'P 1'
#
loop_
_entity.id
_entity.type
_entity.pdbx_description
1 polymer ?
#
loop_
_entity_poly.entity_id
_entity_poly.type
_entity_poly.pdbx_seq_one_letter_code
_entity_poly.pdbx_strand_id
1 'polypeptide(L)'
;MRRLAFILAVLSTAAAISSNAAFSQQPTQTWITDVTIISPENLEHIAAGTMVIEDGHILRIDRSGPPPKPPAGVRVISGKGQYLIPGLIDSHVHLASVPGMNSDQQAGKSQMIEAYRRQLPRSYLYYGYTTVVDLAVFSQKVLQYVRQSPWHPDVYDCGESLPLANGYPMSFWPAEQRFKQFPNFIYDPAQAAKIPAEYKPEEHTPTADVARVKNSGGICVKIFFERGFADNFRLPVITPEMIAETRRAATQSNLVLFMHGNSFESQKFALAGNVDVIAHGMWHWKDRDRGLDRVLDNEPQLPAEIKSTLDQIAAAQIGYQPTIQVLEGERAYFEPEFLSSSDIAKVVPKELLDWFRSPEGRWFGNEINEDHLPAEQFRKIYDEGPIRRVRQATAYLAQKDANFVFGTDTPSGPTYGNLPGLNGYLEMQQLHNAGLSLTQIFKAATINNARKLKLDGQLGTIEPGKTANFLILSKSPLQTLDAYDSISTVFLHGKPIPRESLSATAVQ
;
A
#
# COMPACT_ATOMS: atom_id res chain seq x y z
N MET A 1 -50.25 -9.32 76.10
CA MET A 1 -50.26 -10.77 76.40
C MET A 1 -49.71 -11.54 75.23
N ARG A 2 -48.81 -12.40 75.43
CA ARG A 2 -48.08 -13.38 74.60
C ARG A 2 -46.66 -12.97 74.25
N ARG A 3 -45.79 -13.77 74.88
CA ARG A 3 -44.34 -13.76 74.91
C ARG A 3 -43.76 -14.22 73.59
N LEU A 4 -42.70 -13.52 73.02
CA LEU A 4 -41.80 -14.04 71.99
C LEU A 4 -40.55 -14.58 72.66
N ALA A 5 -40.24 -15.82 72.33
CA ALA A 5 -39.00 -16.47 72.68
C ALA A 5 -37.91 -16.14 71.63
N PHE A 6 -36.73 -15.72 72.12
CA PHE A 6 -35.54 -15.55 71.28
C PHE A 6 -34.78 -16.88 71.14
N ILE A 7 -34.55 -17.32 69.91
CA ILE A 7 -33.62 -18.41 69.61
C ILE A 7 -32.37 -17.79 69.05
N LEU A 8 -31.26 -17.89 69.79
CA LEU A 8 -29.91 -17.56 69.33
C LEU A 8 -29.41 -18.69 68.40
N ALA A 9 -29.20 -18.42 67.12
CA ALA A 9 -28.46 -19.31 66.25
C ALA A 9 -27.02 -18.77 66.09
N VAL A 10 -26.07 -19.55 66.61
CA VAL A 10 -24.64 -19.29 66.40
C VAL A 10 -24.24 -19.73 64.98
N LEU A 11 -23.97 -18.80 64.11
CA LEU A 11 -23.39 -19.06 62.80
C LEU A 11 -21.86 -19.01 62.93
N SER A 12 -21.22 -20.16 62.83
CA SER A 12 -19.78 -20.31 62.65
C SER A 12 -19.43 -20.01 61.20
N THR A 13 -18.84 -18.85 60.95
CA THR A 13 -18.27 -18.47 59.62
C THR A 13 -16.92 -19.15 59.42
N ALA A 14 -16.89 -20.23 58.65
CA ALA A 14 -15.65 -20.77 58.09
C ALA A 14 -15.20 -19.84 56.93
N ALA A 15 -14.16 -19.04 57.15
CA ALA A 15 -13.50 -18.28 56.10
C ALA A 15 -12.74 -19.24 55.18
N ALA A 16 -13.30 -19.53 54.02
CA ALA A 16 -12.59 -20.19 52.94
C ALA A 16 -11.62 -19.17 52.32
N ILE A 17 -10.34 -19.30 52.61
CA ILE A 17 -9.25 -18.59 51.90
C ILE A 17 -9.16 -19.21 50.51
N SER A 18 -9.84 -18.61 49.56
CA SER A 18 -9.61 -18.89 48.12
C SER A 18 -8.27 -18.29 47.72
N SER A 19 -7.23 -19.11 47.73
CA SER A 19 -5.97 -18.77 47.07
C SER A 19 -6.22 -18.69 45.57
N ASN A 20 -6.50 -17.49 45.05
CA ASN A 20 -6.36 -17.17 43.63
C ASN A 20 -4.86 -17.29 43.28
N ALA A 21 -4.42 -18.49 42.93
CA ALA A 21 -3.20 -18.67 42.17
C ALA A 21 -3.46 -18.05 40.82
N ALA A 22 -3.04 -16.81 40.60
CA ALA A 22 -2.88 -16.24 39.29
C ALA A 22 -1.91 -17.16 38.55
N PHE A 23 -2.45 -18.02 37.67
CA PHE A 23 -1.65 -18.70 36.68
C PHE A 23 -1.10 -17.60 35.78
N SER A 24 0.10 -17.13 36.06
CA SER A 24 0.92 -16.42 35.12
C SER A 24 1.08 -17.39 33.93
N GLN A 25 0.31 -17.16 32.84
CA GLN A 25 0.62 -17.82 31.57
C GLN A 25 2.07 -17.44 31.27
N GLN A 26 2.95 -18.44 31.28
CA GLN A 26 4.33 -18.19 30.77
C GLN A 26 4.21 -17.70 29.35
N PRO A 27 4.98 -16.65 28.98
CA PRO A 27 4.95 -16.10 27.63
C PRO A 27 5.22 -17.23 26.64
N THR A 28 4.34 -17.36 25.63
CA THR A 28 4.45 -18.41 24.64
C THR A 28 5.53 -18.04 23.65
N GLN A 29 6.74 -18.55 23.88
CA GLN A 29 7.86 -18.34 22.94
C GLN A 29 7.70 -19.22 21.71
N THR A 30 8.04 -18.64 20.55
CA THR A 30 8.24 -19.37 19.31
C THR A 30 9.69 -19.21 18.87
N TRP A 31 10.36 -20.30 18.58
CA TRP A 31 11.74 -20.36 18.13
C TRP A 31 11.79 -20.77 16.66
N ILE A 32 12.43 -19.95 15.81
CA ILE A 32 12.74 -20.27 14.42
C ILE A 32 14.23 -20.63 14.38
N THR A 33 14.56 -21.89 14.12
CA THR A 33 15.94 -22.39 14.16
C THR A 33 16.49 -22.66 12.75
N ASP A 34 17.79 -22.57 12.60
CA ASP A 34 18.53 -22.93 11.36
C ASP A 34 18.08 -22.16 10.11
N VAL A 35 17.55 -20.95 10.26
CA VAL A 35 17.07 -20.12 9.16
C VAL A 35 18.10 -19.08 8.74
N THR A 36 18.28 -18.87 7.44
CA THR A 36 19.13 -17.79 6.92
C THR A 36 18.41 -16.46 7.06
N ILE A 37 18.90 -15.59 7.94
CA ILE A 37 18.24 -14.29 8.26
C ILE A 37 18.82 -13.21 7.36
N ILE A 38 17.95 -12.56 6.56
CA ILE A 38 18.27 -11.42 5.70
C ILE A 38 17.54 -10.19 6.20
N SER A 39 18.28 -9.20 6.68
CA SER A 39 17.76 -7.89 7.09
C SER A 39 18.33 -6.80 6.18
N PRO A 40 17.54 -5.85 5.66
CA PRO A 40 17.98 -4.93 4.60
C PRO A 40 19.10 -3.97 5.01
N GLU A 41 19.32 -3.76 6.30
CA GLU A 41 20.39 -2.92 6.82
C GLU A 41 21.66 -3.69 7.20
N ASN A 42 21.63 -5.02 7.11
CA ASN A 42 22.72 -5.87 7.55
C ASN A 42 23.02 -6.97 6.52
N LEU A 43 23.10 -6.58 5.25
CA LEU A 43 23.31 -7.49 4.12
C LEU A 43 24.73 -8.09 4.10
N GLU A 44 25.66 -7.52 4.86
CA GLU A 44 27.03 -8.04 5.01
C GLU A 44 27.09 -9.22 6.00
N HIS A 45 26.06 -9.40 6.84
CA HIS A 45 25.99 -10.41 7.88
C HIS A 45 24.83 -11.38 7.69
N ILE A 46 24.66 -11.87 6.45
CA ILE A 46 23.69 -12.90 6.14
C ILE A 46 24.23 -14.25 6.63
N ALA A 47 23.58 -14.82 7.63
CA ALA A 47 23.97 -16.10 8.22
C ALA A 47 22.76 -16.89 8.68
N ALA A 48 22.94 -18.20 8.77
CA ALA A 48 21.99 -19.05 9.47
C ALA A 48 22.00 -18.69 10.97
N GLY A 49 20.81 -18.69 11.57
CA GLY A 49 20.65 -18.32 12.98
C GLY A 49 19.37 -18.86 13.58
N THR A 50 19.16 -18.47 14.83
CA THR A 50 17.92 -18.73 15.56
C THR A 50 17.30 -17.40 15.94
N MET A 51 16.01 -17.23 15.65
CA MET A 51 15.21 -16.10 16.10
C MET A 51 14.20 -16.56 17.12
N VAL A 52 14.11 -15.85 18.24
CA VAL A 52 13.14 -16.10 19.31
C VAL A 52 12.12 -14.98 19.31
N ILE A 53 10.86 -15.37 19.32
CA ILE A 53 9.69 -14.50 19.36
C ILE A 53 8.97 -14.69 20.68
N GLU A 54 8.55 -13.59 21.28
CA GLU A 54 7.75 -13.57 22.52
C GLU A 54 6.72 -12.44 22.41
N ASP A 55 5.48 -12.72 22.75
CA ASP A 55 4.37 -11.75 22.78
C ASP A 55 4.27 -10.87 21.52
N GLY A 56 4.46 -11.49 20.35
CA GLY A 56 4.34 -10.81 19.04
C GLY A 56 5.54 -9.98 18.62
N HIS A 57 6.64 -9.99 19.40
CA HIS A 57 7.86 -9.23 19.11
C HIS A 57 9.07 -10.14 18.97
N ILE A 58 10.06 -9.69 18.24
CA ILE A 58 11.37 -10.36 18.15
C ILE A 58 12.09 -10.13 19.48
N LEU A 59 12.26 -11.18 20.27
CA LEU A 59 12.94 -11.08 21.56
C LEU A 59 14.47 -11.03 21.38
N ARG A 60 15.02 -11.93 20.58
CA ARG A 60 16.45 -12.00 20.29
C ARG A 60 16.74 -12.76 19.00
N ILE A 61 17.98 -12.56 18.51
CA ILE A 61 18.51 -13.22 17.32
C ILE A 61 19.90 -13.73 17.64
N ASP A 62 20.10 -15.05 17.53
CA ASP A 62 21.38 -15.72 17.78
C ASP A 62 21.98 -16.14 16.41
N ARG A 63 23.06 -15.46 15.98
CA ARG A 63 23.72 -15.71 14.68
C ARG A 63 25.12 -16.36 14.81
N SER A 64 25.62 -16.55 16.03
CA SER A 64 26.96 -17.07 16.28
C SER A 64 26.94 -18.21 17.29
N GLY A 65 27.81 -19.22 17.06
CA GLY A 65 27.90 -20.41 17.92
C GLY A 65 26.88 -21.50 17.62
N PRO A 66 26.90 -22.61 18.35
CA PRO A 66 25.89 -23.64 18.23
C PRO A 66 24.53 -23.07 18.65
N PRO A 67 23.42 -23.41 17.93
CA PRO A 67 22.11 -22.89 18.26
C PRO A 67 21.76 -23.26 19.72
N PRO A 68 21.25 -22.29 20.50
CA PRO A 68 20.86 -22.58 21.86
C PRO A 68 19.72 -23.60 21.87
N LYS A 69 19.76 -24.53 22.83
CA LYS A 69 18.73 -25.56 22.93
C LYS A 69 17.40 -24.92 23.40
N PRO A 70 16.30 -25.07 22.64
CA PRO A 70 15.02 -24.55 23.05
C PRO A 70 14.57 -25.13 24.40
N PRO A 71 13.97 -24.33 25.30
CA PRO A 71 13.35 -24.84 26.52
C PRO A 71 12.24 -25.85 26.21
N ALA A 72 11.95 -26.72 27.17
CA ALA A 72 10.81 -27.62 27.04
C ALA A 72 9.50 -26.84 26.97
N GLY A 73 8.57 -27.26 26.11
CA GLY A 73 7.25 -26.66 25.98
C GLY A 73 7.12 -25.44 25.09
N VAL A 74 8.23 -24.91 24.52
CA VAL A 74 8.16 -23.84 23.51
C VAL A 74 7.89 -24.40 22.12
N ARG A 75 7.28 -23.58 21.26
CA ARG A 75 7.07 -23.92 19.85
C ARG A 75 8.39 -23.76 19.08
N VAL A 76 8.82 -24.82 18.38
CA VAL A 76 10.01 -24.78 17.55
C VAL A 76 9.63 -25.02 16.09
N ILE A 77 10.14 -24.14 15.20
CA ILE A 77 9.94 -24.22 13.76
C ILE A 77 11.35 -24.27 13.13
N SER A 78 11.64 -25.32 12.38
CA SER A 78 12.91 -25.41 11.64
C SER A 78 12.80 -24.62 10.34
N GLY A 79 13.73 -23.70 10.13
CA GLY A 79 13.91 -22.93 8.88
C GLY A 79 15.11 -23.42 8.05
N LYS A 80 15.57 -24.66 8.25
CA LYS A 80 16.74 -25.21 7.57
C LYS A 80 16.60 -25.14 6.05
N GLY A 81 17.57 -24.48 5.41
CA GLY A 81 17.56 -24.27 3.97
C GLY A 81 16.58 -23.19 3.49
N GLN A 82 15.97 -22.45 4.41
CA GLN A 82 15.03 -21.36 4.11
C GLN A 82 15.61 -20.00 4.50
N TYR A 83 14.96 -18.97 3.99
CA TYR A 83 15.33 -17.57 4.24
C TYR A 83 14.23 -16.89 5.05
N LEU A 84 14.62 -16.06 5.99
CA LEU A 84 13.74 -15.22 6.80
C LEU A 84 14.02 -13.76 6.49
N ILE A 85 12.98 -13.04 6.07
CA ILE A 85 13.04 -11.61 5.73
C ILE A 85 11.95 -10.83 6.46
N PRO A 86 12.09 -9.49 6.63
CA PRO A 86 10.98 -8.66 7.12
C PRO A 86 9.73 -8.84 6.26
N GLY A 87 8.57 -8.69 6.87
CA GLY A 87 7.33 -8.56 6.12
C GLY A 87 7.36 -7.35 5.20
N LEU A 88 6.78 -7.48 4.01
CA LEU A 88 6.74 -6.42 3.01
C LEU A 88 5.73 -5.34 3.40
N ILE A 89 6.02 -4.11 2.98
CA ILE A 89 5.16 -2.94 3.18
C ILE A 89 4.72 -2.43 1.81
N ASP A 90 3.41 -2.37 1.57
CA ASP A 90 2.83 -1.65 0.44
C ASP A 90 2.29 -0.31 0.94
N SER A 91 3.00 0.77 0.63
CA SER A 91 2.69 2.10 1.16
C SER A 91 1.69 2.90 0.30
N HIS A 92 1.01 2.25 -0.65
CA HIS A 92 0.02 2.89 -1.50
C HIS A 92 -1.06 1.91 -1.95
N VAL A 93 -2.15 1.82 -1.20
CA VAL A 93 -3.31 1.01 -1.55
C VAL A 93 -4.61 1.80 -1.43
N HIS A 94 -5.71 1.26 -1.98
CA HIS A 94 -7.07 1.82 -1.96
C HIS A 94 -8.08 0.72 -1.58
N LEU A 95 -8.19 0.42 -0.28
CA LEU A 95 -8.93 -0.74 0.22
C LEU A 95 -10.43 -0.72 -0.11
N ALA A 96 -11.03 0.46 -0.31
CA ALA A 96 -12.45 0.57 -0.64
C ALA A 96 -12.79 0.20 -2.08
N SER A 97 -11.83 0.24 -2.98
CA SER A 97 -12.04 -0.04 -4.41
C SER A 97 -12.27 -1.54 -4.66
N VAL A 98 -13.00 -1.85 -5.72
CA VAL A 98 -13.21 -3.21 -6.22
C VAL A 98 -12.62 -3.27 -7.63
N PRO A 99 -11.63 -4.14 -7.91
CA PRO A 99 -11.04 -4.22 -9.23
C PRO A 99 -12.10 -4.47 -10.32
N GLY A 100 -11.97 -3.77 -11.44
CA GLY A 100 -12.89 -3.92 -12.56
C GLY A 100 -14.28 -3.28 -12.39
N MET A 101 -14.59 -2.65 -11.24
CA MET A 101 -15.93 -2.16 -10.95
C MET A 101 -15.93 -0.72 -10.44
N ASN A 102 -16.70 0.16 -11.07
CA ASN A 102 -17.17 1.39 -10.45
C ASN A 102 -18.51 1.15 -9.73
N SER A 103 -19.18 2.21 -9.23
CA SER A 103 -20.46 2.10 -8.51
C SER A 103 -21.56 1.42 -9.32
N ASP A 104 -21.63 1.66 -10.63
CA ASP A 104 -22.65 1.11 -11.50
C ASP A 104 -22.49 -0.40 -11.71
N GLN A 105 -21.24 -0.87 -11.91
CA GLN A 105 -20.93 -2.30 -12.01
C GLN A 105 -21.16 -3.03 -10.68
N GLN A 106 -21.00 -2.36 -9.54
CA GLN A 106 -21.23 -2.94 -8.22
C GLN A 106 -22.73 -3.14 -7.91
N ALA A 107 -23.62 -2.40 -8.57
CA ALA A 107 -25.06 -2.47 -8.34
C ALA A 107 -25.59 -3.91 -8.56
N GLY A 108 -26.31 -4.44 -7.57
CA GLY A 108 -26.88 -5.80 -7.62
C GLY A 108 -25.91 -6.97 -7.40
N LYS A 109 -24.60 -6.72 -7.18
CA LYS A 109 -23.56 -7.75 -7.05
C LYS A 109 -23.01 -7.90 -5.61
N SER A 110 -23.87 -7.69 -4.61
CA SER A 110 -23.44 -7.67 -3.20
C SER A 110 -22.71 -8.92 -2.74
N GLN A 111 -23.13 -10.11 -3.18
CA GLN A 111 -22.48 -11.38 -2.81
C GLN A 111 -21.06 -11.50 -3.39
N MET A 112 -20.86 -11.10 -4.65
CA MET A 112 -19.56 -11.08 -5.29
C MET A 112 -18.61 -10.09 -4.63
N ILE A 113 -19.10 -8.88 -4.30
CA ILE A 113 -18.34 -7.86 -3.59
C ILE A 113 -17.96 -8.35 -2.19
N GLU A 114 -18.87 -9.02 -1.48
CA GLU A 114 -18.60 -9.59 -0.16
C GLU A 114 -17.52 -10.69 -0.23
N ALA A 115 -17.58 -11.58 -1.23
CA ALA A 115 -16.55 -12.59 -1.47
C ALA A 115 -15.17 -11.92 -1.72
N TYR A 116 -15.13 -10.88 -2.55
CA TYR A 116 -13.92 -10.10 -2.78
C TYR A 116 -13.41 -9.44 -1.48
N ARG A 117 -14.27 -8.81 -0.69
CA ARG A 117 -13.86 -8.15 0.56
C ARG A 117 -13.30 -9.13 1.59
N ARG A 118 -13.80 -10.36 1.65
CA ARG A 118 -13.20 -11.41 2.51
C ARG A 118 -11.82 -11.82 2.02
N GLN A 119 -11.60 -11.84 0.70
CA GLN A 119 -10.32 -12.22 0.11
C GLN A 119 -9.29 -11.08 0.11
N LEU A 120 -9.70 -9.83 0.00
CA LEU A 120 -8.85 -8.64 -0.12
C LEU A 120 -7.67 -8.63 0.88
N PRO A 121 -7.86 -8.70 2.22
CA PRO A 121 -6.74 -8.68 3.15
C PRO A 121 -5.84 -9.92 3.03
N ARG A 122 -6.42 -11.07 2.70
CA ARG A 122 -5.69 -12.33 2.51
C ARG A 122 -4.78 -12.27 1.27
N SER A 123 -5.22 -11.59 0.21
CA SER A 123 -4.46 -11.42 -1.03
C SER A 123 -3.17 -10.61 -0.82
N TYR A 124 -3.20 -9.57 0.01
CA TYR A 124 -1.98 -8.87 0.41
C TYR A 124 -1.04 -9.79 1.18
N LEU A 125 -1.54 -10.51 2.18
CA LEU A 125 -0.74 -11.45 2.96
C LEU A 125 -0.19 -12.61 2.12
N TYR A 126 -0.93 -13.08 1.12
CA TYR A 126 -0.50 -14.16 0.23
C TYR A 126 0.82 -13.81 -0.48
N TYR A 127 1.01 -12.56 -0.85
CA TYR A 127 2.23 -12.04 -1.45
C TYR A 127 3.20 -11.39 -0.43
N GLY A 128 2.97 -11.62 0.88
CA GLY A 128 3.90 -11.23 1.94
C GLY A 128 3.79 -9.77 2.40
N TYR A 129 2.79 -9.02 1.94
CA TYR A 129 2.54 -7.67 2.44
C TYR A 129 1.88 -7.74 3.81
N THR A 130 2.70 -7.68 4.86
CA THR A 130 2.24 -7.70 6.25
C THR A 130 1.82 -6.32 6.76
N THR A 131 2.09 -5.28 5.97
CA THR A 131 1.70 -3.90 6.26
C THR A 131 1.24 -3.22 4.97
N VAL A 132 0.10 -2.52 5.03
CA VAL A 132 -0.41 -1.71 3.93
C VAL A 132 -0.81 -0.32 4.41
N VAL A 133 -0.74 0.69 3.51
CA VAL A 133 -1.18 2.06 3.81
C VAL A 133 -2.22 2.50 2.79
N ASP A 134 -3.45 2.72 3.24
CA ASP A 134 -4.52 3.30 2.41
C ASP A 134 -4.32 4.81 2.29
N LEU A 135 -3.93 5.27 1.10
CA LEU A 135 -3.62 6.70 0.89
C LEU A 135 -4.87 7.59 0.75
N ALA A 136 -6.05 7.00 0.54
CA ALA A 136 -7.29 7.75 0.40
C ALA A 136 -8.48 6.91 0.89
N VAL A 137 -8.86 7.09 2.14
CA VAL A 137 -9.94 6.34 2.75
C VAL A 137 -11.29 6.81 2.20
N PHE A 138 -11.81 6.10 1.21
CA PHE A 138 -13.15 6.36 0.66
C PHE A 138 -14.29 5.75 1.48
N SER A 139 -13.98 4.81 2.40
CA SER A 139 -14.97 4.16 3.23
C SER A 139 -14.41 3.70 4.56
N GLN A 140 -14.73 4.40 5.62
CA GLN A 140 -14.39 3.99 6.99
C GLN A 140 -14.96 2.59 7.34
N LYS A 141 -16.14 2.26 6.80
CA LYS A 141 -16.74 0.94 7.00
C LYS A 141 -15.87 -0.18 6.41
N VAL A 142 -15.31 0.02 5.22
CA VAL A 142 -14.43 -0.97 4.59
C VAL A 142 -13.10 -1.05 5.32
N LEU A 143 -12.51 0.08 5.69
CA LEU A 143 -11.27 0.11 6.46
C LEU A 143 -11.42 -0.69 7.78
N GLN A 144 -12.50 -0.47 8.52
CA GLN A 144 -12.80 -1.21 9.73
C GLN A 144 -13.04 -2.70 9.47
N TYR A 145 -13.78 -3.03 8.39
CA TYR A 145 -13.99 -4.43 7.99
C TYR A 145 -12.67 -5.17 7.76
N VAL A 146 -11.73 -4.54 7.04
CA VAL A 146 -10.41 -5.13 6.81
C VAL A 146 -9.65 -5.30 8.13
N ARG A 147 -9.61 -4.28 8.98
CA ARG A 147 -8.94 -4.33 10.30
C ARG A 147 -9.51 -5.38 11.26
N GLN A 148 -10.77 -5.76 11.09
CA GLN A 148 -11.45 -6.77 11.90
C GLN A 148 -11.44 -8.17 11.27
N SER A 149 -10.94 -8.33 10.07
CA SER A 149 -10.83 -9.62 9.40
C SER A 149 -9.86 -10.53 10.16
N PRO A 150 -10.10 -11.85 10.22
CA PRO A 150 -9.23 -12.79 10.99
C PRO A 150 -7.77 -12.77 10.53
N TRP A 151 -7.55 -12.61 9.23
CA TRP A 151 -6.23 -12.52 8.60
C TRP A 151 -6.16 -11.25 7.78
N HIS A 152 -5.44 -10.25 8.28
CA HIS A 152 -5.23 -8.98 7.59
C HIS A 152 -3.82 -8.46 7.87
N PRO A 153 -3.20 -7.69 6.96
CA PRO A 153 -1.98 -6.95 7.26
C PRO A 153 -2.25 -5.88 8.34
N ASP A 154 -1.18 -5.35 8.93
CA ASP A 154 -1.28 -4.10 9.69
C ASP A 154 -1.69 -2.99 8.72
N VAL A 155 -2.83 -2.35 9.00
CA VAL A 155 -3.42 -1.34 8.13
C VAL A 155 -3.23 0.05 8.73
N TYR A 156 -2.43 0.86 8.06
CA TYR A 156 -2.32 2.31 8.31
C TYR A 156 -3.09 3.08 7.24
N ASP A 157 -3.35 4.34 7.45
CA ASP A 157 -4.03 5.18 6.46
C ASP A 157 -3.62 6.65 6.53
N CYS A 158 -3.92 7.39 5.45
CA CYS A 158 -3.80 8.85 5.36
C CYS A 158 -5.14 9.57 5.64
N GLY A 159 -6.13 8.88 6.21
CA GLY A 159 -7.48 9.44 6.32
C GLY A 159 -8.10 9.73 4.96
N GLU A 160 -9.04 10.66 4.94
CA GLU A 160 -9.57 11.17 3.68
C GLU A 160 -8.52 12.03 2.97
N SER A 161 -8.34 11.81 1.66
CA SER A 161 -7.38 12.58 0.86
C SER A 161 -7.84 14.03 0.68
N LEU A 162 -6.91 14.93 0.34
CA LEU A 162 -7.11 16.35 0.16
C LEU A 162 -7.03 16.76 -1.33
N PRO A 163 -8.04 16.50 -2.16
CA PRO A 163 -8.10 17.06 -3.51
C PRO A 163 -8.38 18.56 -3.46
N LEU A 164 -7.96 19.30 -4.49
CA LEU A 164 -8.47 20.64 -4.73
C LEU A 164 -9.93 20.57 -5.18
N ALA A 165 -10.77 21.50 -4.77
CA ALA A 165 -12.18 21.59 -5.18
C ALA A 165 -12.32 21.47 -6.71
N ASN A 166 -13.13 20.51 -7.18
CA ASN A 166 -13.33 20.17 -8.59
C ASN A 166 -12.09 19.72 -9.37
N GLY A 167 -10.94 19.53 -8.71
CA GLY A 167 -9.74 18.96 -9.28
C GLY A 167 -9.76 17.44 -9.34
N TYR A 168 -8.63 16.83 -9.65
CA TYR A 168 -8.45 15.37 -9.58
C TYR A 168 -8.36 14.91 -8.12
N PRO A 169 -8.97 13.81 -7.71
CA PRO A 169 -9.84 12.89 -8.47
C PRO A 169 -11.34 13.23 -8.42
N MET A 170 -11.76 14.34 -7.80
CA MET A 170 -13.17 14.75 -7.72
C MET A 170 -13.82 14.87 -9.10
N SER A 171 -13.02 15.23 -10.13
CA SER A 171 -13.49 15.43 -11.51
C SER A 171 -14.09 14.16 -12.16
N PHE A 172 -13.77 12.97 -11.67
CA PHE A 172 -14.34 11.70 -12.15
C PHE A 172 -15.75 11.43 -11.65
N TRP A 173 -16.23 12.21 -10.69
CA TRP A 173 -17.56 12.07 -10.14
C TRP A 173 -18.51 13.13 -10.72
N PRO A 174 -19.81 12.83 -10.87
CA PRO A 174 -20.83 13.82 -11.20
C PRO A 174 -20.75 15.02 -10.27
N ALA A 175 -20.95 16.23 -10.79
CA ALA A 175 -20.74 17.48 -10.05
C ALA A 175 -21.49 17.52 -8.70
N GLU A 176 -22.73 16.99 -8.66
CA GLU A 176 -23.59 16.92 -7.50
C GLU A 176 -23.16 15.91 -6.43
N GLN A 177 -22.23 15.02 -6.77
CA GLN A 177 -21.72 13.99 -5.86
C GLN A 177 -20.31 14.31 -5.33
N ARG A 178 -19.53 15.16 -6.01
CA ARG A 178 -18.10 15.41 -5.74
C ARG A 178 -17.82 15.71 -4.28
N PHE A 179 -18.51 16.69 -3.72
CA PHE A 179 -18.27 17.17 -2.36
C PHE A 179 -18.76 16.19 -1.28
N LYS A 180 -19.72 15.32 -1.61
CA LYS A 180 -20.16 14.23 -0.74
C LYS A 180 -19.15 13.07 -0.73
N GLN A 181 -18.52 12.79 -1.87
CA GLN A 181 -17.52 11.73 -2.00
C GLN A 181 -16.17 12.15 -1.43
N PHE A 182 -15.87 13.45 -1.49
CA PHE A 182 -14.63 14.03 -0.97
C PHE A 182 -14.97 15.17 0.00
N PRO A 183 -15.39 14.84 1.22
CA PRO A 183 -15.77 15.87 2.20
C PRO A 183 -14.55 16.63 2.75
N ASN A 184 -13.34 16.06 2.64
CA ASN A 184 -12.09 16.68 3.04
C ASN A 184 -11.31 17.18 1.81
N PHE A 185 -11.69 18.37 1.29
CA PHE A 185 -11.11 18.98 0.09
C PHE A 185 -10.55 20.37 0.40
N ILE A 186 -9.54 20.80 -0.34
CA ILE A 186 -9.00 22.16 -0.25
C ILE A 186 -9.89 23.12 -1.03
N TYR A 187 -10.41 24.15 -0.34
CA TYR A 187 -11.22 25.19 -0.97
C TYR A 187 -10.38 26.05 -1.90
N ASP A 188 -10.87 26.21 -3.14
CA ASP A 188 -10.25 27.10 -4.13
C ASP A 188 -11.16 28.30 -4.39
N PRO A 189 -10.75 29.52 -4.01
CA PRO A 189 -11.53 30.74 -4.30
C PRO A 189 -11.86 30.91 -5.79
N ALA A 190 -11.00 30.43 -6.70
CA ALA A 190 -11.24 30.45 -8.13
C ALA A 190 -12.38 29.51 -8.57
N GLN A 191 -12.76 28.55 -7.72
CA GLN A 191 -13.85 27.62 -7.94
C GLN A 191 -15.11 27.96 -7.11
N ALA A 192 -15.12 29.07 -6.36
CA ALA A 192 -16.17 29.42 -5.39
C ALA A 192 -17.60 29.32 -5.97
N ALA A 193 -17.81 29.74 -7.23
CA ALA A 193 -19.12 29.68 -7.89
C ALA A 193 -19.61 28.22 -8.17
N LYS A 194 -18.72 27.22 -8.05
CA LYS A 194 -18.98 25.80 -8.30
C LYS A 194 -18.95 24.96 -7.02
N ILE A 195 -18.67 25.57 -5.87
CA ILE A 195 -18.66 24.92 -4.57
C ILE A 195 -20.00 25.18 -3.90
N PRO A 196 -20.72 24.16 -3.40
CA PRO A 196 -21.99 24.35 -2.71
C PRO A 196 -21.84 25.26 -1.48
N ALA A 197 -22.81 26.13 -1.24
CA ALA A 197 -22.75 27.22 -0.24
C ALA A 197 -22.64 26.74 1.22
N GLU A 198 -22.97 25.49 1.50
CA GLU A 198 -22.80 24.84 2.81
C GLU A 198 -21.33 24.63 3.19
N TYR A 199 -20.41 24.52 2.22
CA TYR A 199 -18.98 24.35 2.48
C TYR A 199 -18.30 25.72 2.66
N LYS A 200 -17.83 26.01 3.86
CA LYS A 200 -17.24 27.30 4.21
C LYS A 200 -15.73 27.32 3.93
N PRO A 201 -15.19 28.37 3.32
CA PRO A 201 -13.76 28.47 3.01
C PRO A 201 -12.84 28.20 4.20
N GLU A 202 -13.21 28.74 5.39
CA GLU A 202 -12.43 28.59 6.62
C GLU A 202 -12.38 27.16 7.16
N GLU A 203 -13.36 26.33 6.81
CA GLU A 203 -13.42 24.92 7.20
C GLU A 203 -12.63 24.00 6.24
N HIS A 204 -12.26 24.52 5.06
CA HIS A 204 -11.59 23.78 3.99
C HIS A 204 -10.25 24.42 3.58
N THR A 205 -9.52 24.96 4.56
CA THR A 205 -8.15 25.37 4.38
C THR A 205 -7.21 24.16 4.46
N PRO A 206 -6.02 24.19 3.85
CA PRO A 206 -5.04 23.09 3.99
C PRO A 206 -4.77 22.73 5.46
N THR A 207 -4.70 23.72 6.35
CA THR A 207 -4.49 23.49 7.79
C THR A 207 -5.67 22.75 8.44
N ALA A 208 -6.92 23.14 8.13
CA ALA A 208 -8.11 22.49 8.67
C ALA A 208 -8.24 21.04 8.16
N ASP A 209 -7.93 20.83 6.87
CA ASP A 209 -8.00 19.51 6.24
C ASP A 209 -6.97 18.55 6.82
N VAL A 210 -5.72 19.00 7.01
CA VAL A 210 -4.66 18.22 7.66
C VAL A 210 -5.01 17.90 9.12
N ALA A 211 -5.65 18.82 9.83
CA ALA A 211 -6.10 18.59 11.21
C ALA A 211 -7.18 17.48 11.25
N ARG A 212 -8.10 17.42 10.29
CA ARG A 212 -9.06 16.31 10.18
C ARG A 212 -8.38 14.96 9.99
N VAL A 213 -7.38 14.88 9.10
CA VAL A 213 -6.57 13.66 8.92
C VAL A 213 -5.91 13.25 10.22
N LYS A 214 -5.27 14.18 10.93
CA LYS A 214 -4.63 13.90 12.22
C LYS A 214 -5.61 13.38 13.26
N ASN A 215 -6.78 14.01 13.35
CA ASN A 215 -7.83 13.66 14.32
C ASN A 215 -8.47 12.30 14.01
N SER A 216 -8.50 11.88 12.75
CA SER A 216 -8.98 10.53 12.36
C SER A 216 -7.97 9.42 12.64
N GLY A 217 -6.74 9.75 13.08
CA GLY A 217 -5.68 8.79 13.34
C GLY A 217 -4.78 8.49 12.13
N GLY A 218 -4.94 9.24 11.03
CA GLY A 218 -4.07 9.12 9.86
C GLY A 218 -2.61 9.41 10.17
N ILE A 219 -1.70 8.67 9.52
CA ILE A 219 -0.24 8.83 9.67
C ILE A 219 0.39 9.67 8.55
N CYS A 220 -0.37 9.98 7.52
CA CYS A 220 0.07 10.69 6.32
C CYS A 220 -1.07 11.54 5.75
N VAL A 221 -0.72 12.41 4.83
CA VAL A 221 -1.63 13.27 4.06
C VAL A 221 -1.42 12.97 2.59
N LYS A 222 -2.50 12.80 1.81
CA LYS A 222 -2.46 12.63 0.35
C LYS A 222 -3.05 13.85 -0.33
N ILE A 223 -2.26 14.53 -1.17
CA ILE A 223 -2.68 15.61 -2.06
C ILE A 223 -2.46 15.21 -3.52
N PHE A 224 -2.95 16.04 -4.43
CA PHE A 224 -2.93 15.74 -5.86
C PHE A 224 -2.52 16.96 -6.68
N PHE A 225 -1.68 16.70 -7.70
CA PHE A 225 -1.42 17.63 -8.78
C PHE A 225 -1.63 16.91 -10.10
N GLU A 226 -2.80 17.08 -10.71
CA GLU A 226 -3.18 16.46 -11.97
C GLU A 226 -4.03 17.42 -12.81
N ARG A 227 -3.53 17.82 -13.96
CA ARG A 227 -4.25 18.71 -14.87
C ARG A 227 -5.21 17.97 -15.80
N GLY A 228 -5.16 16.65 -15.83
CA GLY A 228 -5.98 15.78 -16.67
C GLY A 228 -5.14 14.80 -17.48
N PHE A 229 -5.83 13.92 -18.16
CA PHE A 229 -5.24 12.82 -18.93
C PHE A 229 -5.39 13.05 -20.44
N ALA A 230 -4.58 12.36 -21.20
CA ALA A 230 -4.51 12.47 -22.67
C ALA A 230 -4.34 13.94 -23.12
N ASP A 231 -5.27 14.46 -23.91
CA ASP A 231 -5.23 15.82 -24.46
C ASP A 231 -6.01 16.85 -23.62
N ASN A 232 -6.61 16.44 -22.52
CA ASN A 232 -7.44 17.30 -21.67
C ASN A 232 -6.67 17.81 -20.44
N PHE A 233 -6.03 18.98 -20.55
CA PHE A 233 -5.27 19.64 -19.50
C PHE A 233 -6.01 20.86 -18.91
N ARG A 234 -7.20 20.62 -18.29
CA ARG A 234 -8.08 21.70 -17.82
C ARG A 234 -8.46 21.63 -16.36
N LEU A 235 -8.07 20.57 -15.66
CA LEU A 235 -8.39 20.43 -14.25
C LEU A 235 -7.65 21.49 -13.41
N PRO A 236 -8.30 22.07 -12.40
CA PRO A 236 -7.63 22.94 -11.45
C PRO A 236 -6.64 22.12 -10.61
N VAL A 237 -5.53 22.74 -10.27
CA VAL A 237 -4.47 22.15 -9.43
C VAL A 237 -4.14 23.07 -8.27
N ILE A 238 -3.61 22.47 -7.20
CA ILE A 238 -3.22 23.19 -5.98
C ILE A 238 -2.13 24.23 -6.30
N THR A 239 -2.19 25.38 -5.58
CA THR A 239 -1.24 26.48 -5.81
C THR A 239 0.02 26.33 -4.95
N PRO A 240 1.11 27.07 -5.24
CA PRO A 240 2.30 27.10 -4.39
C PRO A 240 2.03 27.49 -2.94
N GLU A 241 1.07 28.38 -2.69
CA GLU A 241 0.68 28.82 -1.35
C GLU A 241 -0.03 27.68 -0.60
N MET A 242 -0.95 26.97 -1.28
CA MET A 242 -1.71 25.85 -0.71
C MET A 242 -0.78 24.67 -0.35
N ILE A 243 0.17 24.29 -1.21
CA ILE A 243 1.12 23.23 -0.87
C ILE A 243 2.05 23.63 0.26
N ALA A 244 2.49 24.90 0.29
CA ALA A 244 3.35 25.42 1.37
C ALA A 244 2.60 25.39 2.72
N GLU A 245 1.32 25.72 2.74
CA GLU A 245 0.48 25.62 3.93
C GLU A 245 0.27 24.17 4.34
N THR A 246 -0.07 23.28 3.39
CA THR A 246 -0.21 21.83 3.62
C THR A 246 1.08 21.28 4.22
N ARG A 247 2.24 21.61 3.65
CA ARG A 247 3.55 21.16 4.17
C ARG A 247 3.80 21.60 5.61
N ARG A 248 3.50 22.85 5.94
CA ARG A 248 3.64 23.36 7.32
C ARG A 248 2.72 22.61 8.28
N ALA A 249 1.44 22.47 7.92
CA ALA A 249 0.44 21.77 8.75
C ALA A 249 0.80 20.27 8.94
N ALA A 250 1.23 19.57 7.88
CA ALA A 250 1.68 18.19 7.96
C ALA A 250 2.91 18.04 8.87
N THR A 251 3.89 18.96 8.77
CA THR A 251 5.08 18.97 9.63
C THR A 251 4.72 19.16 11.10
N GLN A 252 3.86 20.13 11.40
CA GLN A 252 3.39 20.40 12.77
C GLN A 252 2.61 19.23 13.37
N SER A 253 1.88 18.51 12.53
CA SER A 253 1.11 17.31 12.91
C SER A 253 1.92 16.02 12.94
N ASN A 254 3.21 16.07 12.57
CA ASN A 254 4.09 14.91 12.39
C ASN A 254 3.58 13.88 11.35
N LEU A 255 2.91 14.36 10.29
CA LEU A 255 2.37 13.56 9.20
C LEU A 255 3.31 13.56 7.99
N VAL A 256 3.34 12.44 7.26
CA VAL A 256 4.06 12.28 5.99
C VAL A 256 3.22 12.87 4.86
N LEU A 257 3.80 13.66 3.98
CA LEU A 257 3.10 14.29 2.86
C LEU A 257 3.35 13.52 1.55
N PHE A 258 2.33 12.84 1.06
CA PHE A 258 2.29 12.20 -0.25
C PHE A 258 1.63 13.10 -1.28
N MET A 259 2.18 13.17 -2.48
CA MET A 259 1.55 13.87 -3.60
C MET A 259 1.43 12.98 -4.82
N HIS A 260 0.22 12.86 -5.39
CA HIS A 260 0.01 12.33 -6.73
C HIS A 260 0.68 13.25 -7.75
N GLY A 261 1.61 12.72 -8.55
CA GLY A 261 2.36 13.53 -9.48
C GLY A 261 2.98 12.73 -10.63
N ASN A 262 2.19 12.42 -11.66
CA ASN A 262 2.57 11.56 -12.78
C ASN A 262 3.09 12.32 -14.02
N SER A 263 3.23 13.64 -13.92
CA SER A 263 3.74 14.49 -15.02
C SER A 263 5.07 15.17 -14.65
N PHE A 264 5.81 15.63 -15.65
CA PHE A 264 7.01 16.43 -15.42
C PHE A 264 6.69 17.70 -14.61
N GLU A 265 5.62 18.41 -14.97
CA GLU A 265 5.16 19.59 -14.24
C GLU A 265 4.87 19.27 -12.78
N SER A 266 4.11 18.20 -12.52
CA SER A 266 3.75 17.82 -11.15
C SER A 266 4.96 17.45 -10.30
N GLN A 267 5.97 16.80 -10.87
CA GLN A 267 7.18 16.43 -10.12
C GLN A 267 8.08 17.63 -9.82
N LYS A 268 8.15 18.62 -10.70
CA LYS A 268 8.76 19.91 -10.38
C LYS A 268 8.02 20.60 -9.23
N PHE A 269 6.70 20.58 -9.28
CA PHE A 269 5.86 21.16 -8.24
C PHE A 269 6.02 20.42 -6.89
N ALA A 270 6.08 19.09 -6.89
CA ALA A 270 6.35 18.28 -5.72
C ALA A 270 7.70 18.61 -5.07
N LEU A 271 8.74 18.76 -5.90
CA LEU A 271 10.08 19.15 -5.46
C LEU A 271 10.05 20.55 -4.78
N ALA A 272 9.41 21.54 -5.43
CA ALA A 272 9.26 22.89 -4.87
C ALA A 272 8.42 22.90 -3.58
N GLY A 273 7.41 22.05 -3.49
CA GLY A 273 6.56 21.88 -2.31
C GLY A 273 7.19 21.06 -1.18
N ASN A 274 8.40 20.53 -1.38
CA ASN A 274 9.12 19.70 -0.41
C ASN A 274 8.27 18.56 0.16
N VAL A 275 7.61 17.80 -0.71
CA VAL A 275 6.83 16.63 -0.30
C VAL A 275 7.73 15.51 0.17
N ASP A 276 7.22 14.62 1.03
CA ASP A 276 8.00 13.48 1.51
C ASP A 276 8.04 12.34 0.48
N VAL A 277 6.95 12.16 -0.28
CA VAL A 277 6.82 11.10 -1.28
C VAL A 277 6.08 11.60 -2.51
N ILE A 278 6.65 11.34 -3.69
CA ILE A 278 5.97 11.46 -4.98
C ILE A 278 5.36 10.10 -5.32
N ALA A 279 4.03 10.05 -5.37
CA ALA A 279 3.29 8.91 -5.84
C ALA A 279 3.14 9.00 -7.36
N HIS A 280 3.49 7.92 -8.01
CA HIS A 280 3.60 7.69 -9.45
C HIS A 280 4.89 8.20 -10.10
N GLY A 281 5.35 7.45 -11.09
CA GLY A 281 6.42 7.87 -11.97
C GLY A 281 5.93 8.87 -13.04
N MET A 282 6.82 9.39 -13.85
CA MET A 282 6.44 10.30 -14.94
C MET A 282 5.82 9.53 -16.12
N TRP A 283 4.50 9.49 -16.19
CA TRP A 283 3.76 8.89 -17.30
C TRP A 283 3.83 9.74 -18.58
N HIS A 284 3.86 11.08 -18.39
CA HIS A 284 4.08 12.04 -19.49
C HIS A 284 5.01 13.18 -19.04
N TRP A 285 5.66 13.80 -20.05
CA TRP A 285 6.67 14.84 -19.82
C TRP A 285 6.13 16.25 -20.06
N LYS A 286 4.82 16.39 -20.06
CA LYS A 286 4.15 17.67 -20.30
C LYS A 286 4.41 18.66 -19.18
N ASP A 287 4.56 19.91 -19.58
CA ASP A 287 4.71 21.06 -18.70
C ASP A 287 3.99 22.25 -19.34
N ARG A 288 2.84 22.61 -18.76
CA ARG A 288 1.98 23.67 -19.29
C ARG A 288 2.66 25.03 -19.33
N ASP A 289 3.45 25.35 -18.30
CA ASP A 289 4.06 26.68 -18.17
C ASP A 289 5.16 26.94 -19.19
N ARG A 290 5.77 25.88 -19.71
CA ARG A 290 6.84 25.96 -20.71
C ARG A 290 6.41 25.68 -22.13
N GLY A 291 5.16 25.32 -22.36
CA GLY A 291 4.70 24.86 -23.65
C GLY A 291 5.38 23.58 -24.15
N LEU A 292 6.01 22.83 -23.23
CA LEU A 292 6.65 21.54 -23.48
C LEU A 292 5.59 20.44 -23.57
N ASP A 293 4.68 20.59 -24.47
CA ASP A 293 3.54 19.70 -24.62
C ASP A 293 3.96 18.44 -25.40
N ARG A 294 3.45 18.17 -26.51
CA ARG A 294 3.61 16.92 -27.25
C ARG A 294 5.03 16.61 -27.74
N VAL A 295 5.90 17.63 -27.91
CA VAL A 295 7.25 17.45 -28.49
C VAL A 295 8.12 16.59 -27.55
N LEU A 296 8.21 16.93 -26.25
CA LEU A 296 9.00 16.14 -25.31
C LEU A 296 8.44 14.73 -25.08
N ASP A 297 7.13 14.58 -25.11
CA ASP A 297 6.49 13.27 -24.92
C ASP A 297 6.88 12.25 -25.99
N ASN A 298 7.26 12.71 -27.17
CA ASN A 298 7.67 11.86 -28.29
C ASN A 298 9.19 11.62 -28.35
N GLU A 299 9.99 12.24 -27.47
CA GLU A 299 11.44 12.03 -27.45
C GLU A 299 11.77 10.58 -27.08
N PRO A 300 12.64 9.90 -27.87
CA PRO A 300 13.00 8.51 -27.60
C PRO A 300 13.92 8.35 -26.39
N GLN A 301 14.58 9.43 -25.97
CA GLN A 301 15.50 9.45 -24.82
C GLN A 301 15.00 10.43 -23.77
N LEU A 302 15.42 10.20 -22.53
CA LEU A 302 15.10 11.08 -21.41
C LEU A 302 15.69 12.49 -21.64
N PRO A 303 14.86 13.54 -21.75
CA PRO A 303 15.33 14.91 -22.00
C PRO A 303 16.20 15.46 -20.88
N ALA A 304 17.11 16.37 -21.21
CA ALA A 304 18.06 16.97 -20.25
C ALA A 304 17.34 17.68 -19.08
N GLU A 305 16.24 18.37 -19.36
CA GLU A 305 15.47 19.08 -18.35
C GLU A 305 14.82 18.13 -17.35
N ILE A 306 14.32 16.99 -17.81
CA ILE A 306 13.76 15.95 -16.96
C ILE A 306 14.87 15.32 -16.12
N LYS A 307 16.04 15.02 -16.70
CA LYS A 307 17.21 14.54 -15.95
C LYS A 307 17.57 15.49 -14.81
N SER A 308 17.62 16.79 -15.09
CA SER A 308 17.92 17.81 -14.07
C SER A 308 16.92 17.81 -12.90
N THR A 309 15.63 17.62 -13.19
CA THR A 309 14.59 17.51 -12.16
C THR A 309 14.74 16.21 -11.35
N LEU A 310 14.99 15.10 -12.04
CA LEU A 310 15.22 13.80 -11.37
C LEU A 310 16.50 13.81 -10.51
N ASP A 311 17.57 14.50 -10.94
CA ASP A 311 18.78 14.70 -10.12
C ASP A 311 18.45 15.45 -8.83
N GLN A 312 17.58 16.46 -8.87
CA GLN A 312 17.16 17.21 -7.70
C GLN A 312 16.27 16.37 -6.77
N ILE A 313 15.36 15.56 -7.33
CA ILE A 313 14.53 14.61 -6.56
C ILE A 313 15.41 13.60 -5.84
N ALA A 314 16.41 13.03 -6.52
CA ALA A 314 17.36 12.11 -5.92
C ALA A 314 18.19 12.78 -4.81
N ALA A 315 18.73 13.97 -5.07
CA ALA A 315 19.52 14.74 -4.09
C ALA A 315 18.70 15.13 -2.84
N ALA A 316 17.43 15.47 -3.02
CA ALA A 316 16.51 15.77 -1.92
C ALA A 316 16.04 14.53 -1.16
N GLN A 317 16.38 13.32 -1.61
CA GLN A 317 15.95 12.05 -1.03
C GLN A 317 14.43 11.95 -0.85
N ILE A 318 13.67 12.54 -1.78
CA ILE A 318 12.20 12.40 -1.83
C ILE A 318 11.89 10.93 -2.13
N GLY A 319 10.95 10.34 -1.41
CA GLY A 319 10.47 9.00 -1.70
C GLY A 319 9.83 8.95 -3.09
N TYR A 320 10.22 7.98 -3.91
CA TYR A 320 9.72 7.85 -5.27
C TYR A 320 9.02 6.52 -5.47
N GLN A 321 7.73 6.55 -5.82
CA GLN A 321 6.90 5.37 -6.10
C GLN A 321 6.58 5.31 -7.60
N PRO A 322 7.25 4.50 -8.41
CA PRO A 322 7.00 4.44 -9.84
C PRO A 322 5.60 3.99 -10.24
N THR A 323 5.03 3.01 -9.55
CA THR A 323 3.72 2.39 -9.83
C THR A 323 3.53 2.03 -11.31
N ILE A 324 4.54 1.40 -11.91
CA ILE A 324 4.56 1.03 -13.33
C ILE A 324 3.43 0.06 -13.66
N GLN A 325 3.14 -0.85 -12.71
CA GLN A 325 2.11 -1.88 -12.86
C GLN A 325 0.70 -1.31 -13.03
N VAL A 326 0.43 -0.06 -12.63
CA VAL A 326 -0.86 0.61 -12.92
C VAL A 326 -1.10 0.66 -14.43
N LEU A 327 -0.12 1.12 -15.19
CA LEU A 327 -0.20 1.22 -16.65
C LEU A 327 -0.21 -0.16 -17.33
N GLU A 328 0.59 -1.10 -16.83
CA GLU A 328 0.58 -2.49 -17.30
C GLU A 328 -0.78 -3.16 -17.03
N GLY A 329 -1.42 -2.84 -15.90
CA GLY A 329 -2.74 -3.36 -15.57
C GLY A 329 -3.85 -2.83 -16.49
N GLU A 330 -3.73 -1.61 -17.02
CA GLU A 330 -4.62 -1.09 -18.07
C GLU A 330 -4.33 -1.78 -19.41
N ARG A 331 -3.06 -1.92 -19.77
CA ARG A 331 -2.63 -2.65 -20.97
C ARG A 331 -3.09 -4.11 -20.98
N ALA A 332 -3.22 -4.72 -19.79
CA ALA A 332 -3.60 -6.12 -19.61
C ALA A 332 -5.00 -6.47 -20.17
N TYR A 333 -5.90 -5.50 -20.33
CA TYR A 333 -7.18 -5.73 -21.03
C TYR A 333 -6.99 -6.23 -22.46
N PHE A 334 -5.87 -5.95 -23.06
CA PHE A 334 -5.53 -6.27 -24.43
C PHE A 334 -4.53 -7.43 -24.54
N GLU A 335 -4.27 -8.12 -23.41
CA GLU A 335 -3.47 -9.34 -23.34
C GLU A 335 -4.40 -10.55 -23.25
N PRO A 336 -4.47 -11.44 -24.27
CA PRO A 336 -5.42 -12.55 -24.29
C PRO A 336 -5.28 -13.52 -23.13
N GLU A 337 -4.04 -13.73 -22.66
CA GLU A 337 -3.72 -14.70 -21.62
C GLU A 337 -3.76 -14.15 -20.19
N PHE A 338 -3.94 -12.84 -20.01
CA PHE A 338 -3.87 -12.22 -18.67
C PHE A 338 -4.81 -12.91 -17.67
N LEU A 339 -6.10 -13.00 -17.99
CA LEU A 339 -7.10 -13.63 -17.09
C LEU A 339 -6.99 -15.17 -17.00
N SER A 340 -6.09 -15.78 -17.78
CA SER A 340 -5.79 -17.21 -17.74
C SER A 340 -4.69 -17.57 -16.75
N SER A 341 -3.99 -16.56 -16.20
CA SER A 341 -2.93 -16.75 -15.21
C SER A 341 -3.45 -17.44 -13.96
N SER A 342 -2.76 -18.50 -13.52
CA SER A 342 -3.05 -19.18 -12.26
C SER A 342 -2.87 -18.28 -11.03
N ASP A 343 -2.03 -17.25 -11.14
CA ASP A 343 -1.76 -16.34 -10.04
C ASP A 343 -2.94 -15.45 -9.71
N ILE A 344 -3.73 -15.08 -10.72
CA ILE A 344 -4.98 -14.33 -10.52
C ILE A 344 -5.98 -15.15 -9.69
N ALA A 345 -6.12 -16.45 -9.99
CA ALA A 345 -7.02 -17.32 -9.25
C ALA A 345 -6.63 -17.50 -7.77
N LYS A 346 -5.38 -17.21 -7.40
CA LYS A 346 -4.92 -17.26 -5.99
C LYS A 346 -5.40 -16.06 -5.18
N VAL A 347 -5.70 -14.93 -5.83
CA VAL A 347 -6.03 -13.65 -5.15
C VAL A 347 -7.43 -13.13 -5.46
N VAL A 348 -8.10 -13.66 -6.47
CA VAL A 348 -9.43 -13.23 -6.90
C VAL A 348 -10.43 -14.38 -6.69
N PRO A 349 -11.55 -14.16 -5.98
CA PRO A 349 -12.62 -15.15 -5.87
C PRO A 349 -13.17 -15.52 -7.24
N LYS A 350 -13.56 -16.80 -7.37
CA LYS A 350 -14.00 -17.38 -8.66
C LYS A 350 -15.12 -16.57 -9.33
N GLU A 351 -16.11 -16.13 -8.55
CA GLU A 351 -17.26 -15.38 -9.09
C GLU A 351 -16.84 -14.04 -9.71
N LEU A 352 -15.87 -13.36 -9.08
CA LEU A 352 -15.34 -12.09 -9.61
C LEU A 352 -14.44 -12.34 -10.83
N LEU A 353 -13.65 -13.40 -10.83
CA LEU A 353 -12.83 -13.78 -11.98
C LEU A 353 -13.69 -14.17 -13.19
N ASP A 354 -14.77 -14.91 -12.96
CA ASP A 354 -15.73 -15.26 -14.02
C ASP A 354 -16.43 -14.01 -14.58
N TRP A 355 -16.73 -13.03 -13.71
CA TRP A 355 -17.29 -11.74 -14.16
C TRP A 355 -16.26 -10.94 -15.00
N PHE A 356 -14.97 -10.90 -14.63
CA PHE A 356 -13.94 -10.25 -15.46
C PHE A 356 -13.88 -10.82 -16.89
N ARG A 357 -14.13 -12.12 -17.04
CA ARG A 357 -14.16 -12.80 -18.35
C ARG A 357 -15.41 -12.55 -19.16
N SER A 358 -16.47 -12.04 -18.54
CA SER A 358 -17.74 -11.75 -19.21
C SER A 358 -17.65 -10.48 -20.06
N PRO A 359 -18.55 -10.29 -21.05
CA PRO A 359 -18.66 -9.04 -21.80
C PRO A 359 -18.88 -7.82 -20.91
N GLU A 360 -19.64 -7.96 -19.81
CA GLU A 360 -19.88 -6.89 -18.85
C GLU A 360 -18.60 -6.50 -18.10
N GLY A 361 -17.78 -7.46 -17.69
CA GLY A 361 -16.51 -7.21 -16.99
C GLY A 361 -15.43 -6.54 -17.84
N ARG A 362 -15.62 -6.49 -19.16
CA ARG A 362 -14.68 -5.86 -20.10
C ARG A 362 -15.00 -4.39 -20.41
N TRP A 363 -16.00 -3.83 -19.74
CA TRP A 363 -16.50 -2.47 -20.02
C TRP A 363 -15.41 -1.39 -20.01
N PHE A 364 -14.50 -1.41 -19.04
CA PHE A 364 -13.45 -0.43 -18.93
C PHE A 364 -12.43 -0.50 -20.07
N GLY A 365 -12.10 -1.71 -20.53
CA GLY A 365 -11.26 -1.87 -21.72
C GLY A 365 -11.87 -1.24 -22.98
N ASN A 366 -13.20 -1.29 -23.11
CA ASN A 366 -13.90 -0.62 -24.21
C ASN A 366 -13.89 0.91 -24.03
N GLU A 367 -13.98 1.41 -22.78
CA GLU A 367 -13.94 2.84 -22.47
C GLU A 367 -12.55 3.45 -22.76
N ILE A 368 -11.46 2.80 -22.31
CA ILE A 368 -10.10 3.33 -22.58
C ILE A 368 -9.65 3.16 -24.05
N ASN A 369 -10.37 2.36 -24.84
CA ASN A 369 -10.15 2.16 -26.27
C ASN A 369 -11.36 2.63 -27.09
N GLU A 370 -11.81 3.86 -26.88
CA GLU A 370 -12.95 4.47 -27.59
C GLU A 370 -12.79 4.43 -29.10
N ASP A 371 -11.57 4.55 -29.60
CA ASP A 371 -11.24 4.48 -31.04
C ASP A 371 -11.27 3.05 -31.60
N HIS A 372 -11.57 2.05 -30.80
CA HIS A 372 -11.61 0.64 -31.19
C HIS A 372 -10.35 0.15 -31.92
N LEU A 373 -9.19 0.59 -31.47
CA LEU A 373 -7.90 0.19 -32.04
C LEU A 373 -7.69 -1.33 -31.89
N PRO A 374 -7.02 -1.98 -32.84
CA PRO A 374 -6.56 -3.35 -32.67
C PRO A 374 -5.71 -3.50 -31.40
N ALA A 375 -5.87 -4.62 -30.69
CA ALA A 375 -5.20 -4.85 -29.40
C ALA A 375 -3.67 -4.64 -29.46
N GLU A 376 -3.02 -5.06 -30.55
CA GLU A 376 -1.59 -4.86 -30.77
C GLU A 376 -1.23 -3.36 -30.85
N GLN A 377 -2.03 -2.59 -31.57
CA GLN A 377 -1.80 -1.13 -31.72
C GLN A 377 -2.01 -0.41 -30.38
N PHE A 378 -3.05 -0.81 -29.61
CA PHE A 378 -3.30 -0.25 -28.28
C PHE A 378 -2.13 -0.53 -27.35
N ARG A 379 -1.66 -1.79 -27.27
CA ARG A 379 -0.49 -2.14 -26.46
C ARG A 379 0.74 -1.33 -26.84
N LYS A 380 1.00 -1.16 -28.14
CA LYS A 380 2.12 -0.36 -28.64
C LYS A 380 2.07 1.10 -28.17
N ILE A 381 0.88 1.72 -28.12
CA ILE A 381 0.72 3.09 -27.59
C ILE A 381 1.15 3.17 -26.13
N TYR A 382 0.77 2.18 -25.31
CA TYR A 382 1.19 2.13 -23.90
C TYR A 382 2.69 1.87 -23.77
N ASP A 383 3.22 0.90 -24.52
CA ASP A 383 4.64 0.51 -24.47
C ASP A 383 5.57 1.63 -24.93
N GLU A 384 5.26 2.30 -26.03
CA GLU A 384 6.06 3.40 -26.61
C GLU A 384 5.75 4.76 -25.96
N GLY A 385 4.66 4.87 -25.26
CA GLY A 385 4.17 6.06 -24.59
C GLY A 385 4.47 6.06 -23.07
N PRO A 386 3.44 5.97 -22.23
CA PRO A 386 3.57 6.16 -20.78
C PRO A 386 4.48 5.13 -20.11
N ILE A 387 4.42 3.84 -20.49
CA ILE A 387 5.26 2.79 -19.90
C ILE A 387 6.75 3.07 -20.21
N ARG A 388 7.09 3.42 -21.44
CA ARG A 388 8.47 3.80 -21.79
C ARG A 388 8.96 4.96 -20.92
N ARG A 389 8.16 6.01 -20.80
CA ARG A 389 8.55 7.22 -20.06
C ARG A 389 8.77 6.94 -18.57
N VAL A 390 7.86 6.25 -17.93
CA VAL A 390 8.02 5.92 -16.50
C VAL A 390 9.23 5.00 -16.28
N ARG A 391 9.47 4.03 -17.15
CA ARG A 391 10.64 3.15 -17.06
C ARG A 391 11.94 3.92 -17.25
N GLN A 392 12.01 4.87 -18.18
CA GLN A 392 13.20 5.69 -18.41
C GLN A 392 13.53 6.59 -17.20
N ALA A 393 12.51 7.24 -16.61
CA ALA A 393 12.69 8.05 -15.41
C ALA A 393 13.14 7.18 -14.23
N THR A 394 12.51 6.02 -14.04
CA THR A 394 12.85 5.05 -12.99
C THR A 394 14.27 4.51 -13.16
N ALA A 395 14.66 4.10 -14.37
CA ALA A 395 16.02 3.65 -14.69
C ALA A 395 17.09 4.71 -14.37
N TYR A 396 16.79 5.96 -14.70
CA TYR A 396 17.69 7.07 -14.40
C TYR A 396 17.87 7.27 -12.90
N LEU A 397 16.78 7.27 -12.13
CA LEU A 397 16.81 7.39 -10.67
C LEU A 397 17.48 6.19 -9.99
N ALA A 398 17.34 4.98 -10.53
CA ALA A 398 18.01 3.78 -10.01
C ALA A 398 19.55 3.90 -10.04
N GLN A 399 20.11 4.64 -11.03
CA GLN A 399 21.53 4.90 -11.16
C GLN A 399 22.02 6.04 -10.24
N LYS A 400 21.12 6.78 -9.61
CA LYS A 400 21.41 7.97 -8.77
C LYS A 400 21.24 7.70 -7.28
N ASP A 401 21.08 6.44 -6.88
CA ASP A 401 20.78 6.07 -5.48
C ASP A 401 19.59 6.82 -4.89
N ALA A 402 18.57 7.05 -5.71
CA ALA A 402 17.34 7.71 -5.29
C ALA A 402 16.60 6.88 -4.25
N ASN A 403 15.85 7.54 -3.38
CA ASN A 403 15.09 6.87 -2.33
C ASN A 403 13.79 6.27 -2.88
N PHE A 404 13.89 5.06 -3.44
CA PHE A 404 12.69 4.33 -3.83
C PHE A 404 11.92 3.86 -2.61
N VAL A 405 10.61 4.10 -2.62
CA VAL A 405 9.62 3.58 -1.69
C VAL A 405 8.59 2.77 -2.47
N PHE A 406 8.18 1.64 -1.92
CA PHE A 406 7.33 0.69 -2.62
C PHE A 406 5.86 0.99 -2.37
N GLY A 407 5.08 1.07 -3.43
CA GLY A 407 3.63 1.19 -3.40
C GLY A 407 3.02 0.74 -4.72
N THR A 408 1.83 0.15 -4.69
CA THR A 408 1.19 -0.49 -5.86
C THR A 408 0.04 0.30 -6.44
N ASP A 409 -0.55 1.21 -5.67
CA ASP A 409 -1.78 1.92 -6.03
C ASP A 409 -2.98 0.95 -6.24
N THR A 410 -3.04 -0.15 -5.49
CA THR A 410 -4.06 -1.19 -5.70
C THR A 410 -5.25 -1.12 -4.74
N PRO A 411 -6.44 -1.42 -5.27
CA PRO A 411 -6.82 -1.38 -6.67
C PRO A 411 -6.89 0.06 -7.18
N SER A 412 -6.26 0.35 -8.31
CA SER A 412 -6.32 1.67 -8.95
C SER A 412 -7.36 1.69 -10.05
N GLY A 413 -8.22 2.68 -9.99
CA GLY A 413 -9.27 2.85 -11.00
C GLY A 413 -10.15 1.61 -11.19
N PRO A 414 -10.94 1.58 -12.26
CA PRO A 414 -11.86 0.50 -12.56
C PRO A 414 -11.22 -0.68 -13.33
N THR A 415 -9.90 -0.76 -13.42
CA THR A 415 -9.24 -1.89 -14.10
C THR A 415 -9.23 -3.17 -13.26
N TYR A 416 -9.46 -4.32 -13.90
CA TYR A 416 -9.21 -5.62 -13.29
C TYR A 416 -7.74 -6.04 -13.36
N GLY A 417 -6.90 -5.29 -14.03
CA GLY A 417 -5.46 -5.58 -14.17
C GLY A 417 -4.64 -5.22 -12.93
N ASN A 418 -5.26 -4.53 -11.94
CA ASN A 418 -4.58 -4.09 -10.73
C ASN A 418 -5.17 -4.76 -9.49
N LEU A 419 -4.61 -5.92 -9.13
CA LEU A 419 -5.14 -6.83 -8.13
C LEU A 419 -4.35 -6.78 -6.82
N PRO A 420 -5.03 -6.71 -5.66
CA PRO A 420 -4.38 -6.66 -4.35
C PRO A 420 -3.38 -7.81 -4.15
N GLY A 421 -2.21 -7.48 -3.64
CA GLY A 421 -1.11 -8.41 -3.39
C GLY A 421 -0.36 -8.82 -4.66
N LEU A 422 -1.06 -9.36 -5.67
CA LEU A 422 -0.44 -9.77 -6.94
C LEU A 422 0.28 -8.59 -7.62
N ASN A 423 -0.35 -7.42 -7.64
CA ASN A 423 0.29 -6.21 -8.21
C ASN A 423 1.62 -5.88 -7.55
N GLY A 424 1.75 -6.18 -6.26
CA GLY A 424 3.03 -5.95 -5.60
C GLY A 424 4.13 -6.84 -6.16
N TYR A 425 3.85 -8.11 -6.43
CA TYR A 425 4.81 -8.98 -7.08
C TYR A 425 5.11 -8.54 -8.52
N LEU A 426 4.07 -8.15 -9.27
CA LEU A 426 4.23 -7.66 -10.64
C LEU A 426 4.98 -6.31 -10.67
N GLU A 427 4.71 -5.38 -9.75
CA GLU A 427 5.45 -4.11 -9.65
C GLU A 427 6.94 -4.36 -9.36
N MET A 428 7.30 -5.32 -8.49
CA MET A 428 8.70 -5.69 -8.28
C MET A 428 9.37 -6.15 -9.58
N GLN A 429 8.65 -6.89 -10.43
CA GLN A 429 9.15 -7.29 -11.75
C GLN A 429 9.33 -6.07 -12.67
N GLN A 430 8.37 -5.13 -12.68
CA GLN A 430 8.48 -3.90 -13.46
C GLN A 430 9.64 -3.01 -13.00
N LEU A 431 9.85 -2.88 -11.69
CA LEU A 431 10.98 -2.14 -11.12
C LEU A 431 12.32 -2.77 -11.53
N HIS A 432 12.41 -4.10 -11.50
CA HIS A 432 13.60 -4.81 -11.95
C HIS A 432 13.86 -4.61 -13.47
N ASN A 433 12.80 -4.73 -14.27
CA ASN A 433 12.85 -4.47 -15.72
C ASN A 433 13.22 -3.00 -16.03
N ALA A 434 12.89 -2.07 -15.14
CA ALA A 434 13.29 -0.68 -15.20
C ALA A 434 14.69 -0.41 -14.65
N GLY A 435 15.44 -1.44 -14.23
CA GLY A 435 16.86 -1.33 -13.85
C GLY A 435 17.15 -1.27 -12.35
N LEU A 436 16.16 -1.40 -11.46
CA LEU A 436 16.44 -1.54 -10.03
C LEU A 436 17.07 -2.91 -9.76
N SER A 437 18.10 -2.90 -8.93
CA SER A 437 18.68 -4.13 -8.37
C SER A 437 17.71 -4.81 -7.41
N LEU A 438 17.85 -6.12 -7.22
CA LEU A 438 17.09 -6.88 -6.24
C LEU A 438 17.21 -6.29 -4.83
N THR A 439 18.39 -5.78 -4.47
CA THR A 439 18.63 -5.10 -3.19
C THR A 439 17.83 -3.79 -3.07
N GLN A 440 17.79 -2.97 -4.12
CA GLN A 440 16.98 -1.73 -4.11
C GLN A 440 15.49 -2.02 -3.95
N ILE A 441 14.98 -3.03 -4.67
CA ILE A 441 13.57 -3.47 -4.55
C ILE A 441 13.28 -3.98 -3.14
N PHE A 442 14.16 -4.83 -2.58
CA PHE A 442 14.01 -5.34 -1.23
C PHE A 442 13.98 -4.22 -0.18
N LYS A 443 14.92 -3.26 -0.27
CA LYS A 443 14.95 -2.10 0.62
C LYS A 443 13.71 -1.20 0.45
N ALA A 444 13.26 -0.97 -0.78
CA ALA A 444 12.08 -0.16 -1.06
C ALA A 444 10.82 -0.73 -0.41
N ALA A 445 10.61 -2.05 -0.51
CA ALA A 445 9.45 -2.75 0.04
C ALA A 445 9.56 -3.05 1.56
N THR A 446 10.65 -2.66 2.21
CA THR A 446 10.88 -2.90 3.64
C THR A 446 11.32 -1.63 4.36
N ILE A 447 12.63 -1.44 4.56
CA ILE A 447 13.16 -0.37 5.43
C ILE A 447 12.93 1.05 4.89
N ASN A 448 12.98 1.27 3.56
CA ASN A 448 12.75 2.60 3.02
C ASN A 448 11.30 3.05 3.26
N ASN A 449 10.33 2.16 3.03
CA ASN A 449 8.93 2.40 3.39
C ASN A 449 8.77 2.67 4.89
N ALA A 450 9.34 1.80 5.74
CA ALA A 450 9.24 1.95 7.19
C ALA A 450 9.78 3.32 7.65
N ARG A 451 10.93 3.76 7.13
CA ARG A 451 11.53 5.07 7.44
C ARG A 451 10.67 6.23 6.96
N LYS A 452 10.21 6.19 5.71
CA LYS A 452 9.36 7.27 5.17
C LYS A 452 8.05 7.40 5.95
N LEU A 453 7.48 6.29 6.37
CA LEU A 453 6.26 6.25 7.17
C LEU A 453 6.49 6.50 8.67
N LYS A 454 7.75 6.63 9.12
CA LYS A 454 8.15 6.77 10.54
C LYS A 454 7.75 5.56 11.39
N LEU A 455 7.79 4.37 10.79
CA LEU A 455 7.48 3.07 11.39
C LEU A 455 8.73 2.20 11.59
N ASP A 456 9.92 2.72 11.28
CA ASP A 456 11.19 1.99 11.32
C ASP A 456 11.62 1.57 12.73
N GLY A 457 11.08 2.17 13.76
CA GLY A 457 11.21 1.67 15.14
C GLY A 457 10.51 0.33 15.40
N GLN A 458 9.55 -0.06 14.55
CA GLN A 458 8.71 -1.26 14.73
C GLN A 458 8.81 -2.26 13.59
N LEU A 459 9.07 -1.80 12.35
CA LEU A 459 8.97 -2.57 11.12
C LEU A 459 10.21 -2.38 10.23
N GLY A 460 10.27 -3.11 9.12
CA GLY A 460 11.20 -2.91 8.02
C GLY A 460 12.54 -3.63 8.14
N THR A 461 12.92 -4.12 9.33
CA THR A 461 14.14 -4.91 9.55
C THR A 461 13.87 -6.08 10.50
N ILE A 462 14.83 -7.02 10.59
CA ILE A 462 14.81 -8.12 11.54
C ILE A 462 15.76 -7.78 12.69
N GLU A 463 15.19 -7.22 13.78
CA GLU A 463 15.93 -6.76 14.96
C GLU A 463 15.15 -7.00 16.26
N PRO A 464 15.84 -7.23 17.40
CA PRO A 464 15.17 -7.34 18.70
C PRO A 464 14.31 -6.10 19.03
N GLY A 465 13.15 -6.34 19.61
CA GLY A 465 12.17 -5.32 19.99
C GLY A 465 11.16 -4.96 18.91
N LYS A 466 11.41 -5.31 17.63
CA LYS A 466 10.47 -5.05 16.52
C LYS A 466 9.34 -6.07 16.50
N THR A 467 8.24 -5.66 15.90
CA THR A 467 7.07 -6.52 15.64
C THR A 467 7.48 -7.73 14.82
N ALA A 468 7.06 -8.92 15.26
CA ALA A 468 7.38 -10.17 14.60
C ALA A 468 6.51 -10.39 13.34
N ASN A 469 6.61 -9.46 12.39
CA ASN A 469 6.04 -9.50 11.04
C ASN A 469 7.15 -9.84 10.07
N PHE A 470 7.17 -11.07 9.57
CA PHE A 470 8.23 -11.55 8.69
C PHE A 470 7.77 -12.72 7.83
N LEU A 471 8.59 -13.08 6.84
CA LEU A 471 8.29 -14.12 5.86
C LEU A 471 9.35 -15.21 5.90
N ILE A 472 8.93 -16.45 5.67
CA ILE A 472 9.82 -17.60 5.40
C ILE A 472 9.70 -17.95 3.92
N LEU A 473 10.85 -18.00 3.22
CA LEU A 473 10.95 -18.24 1.79
C LEU A 473 11.90 -19.42 1.51
N SER A 474 11.70 -20.11 0.38
CA SER A 474 12.61 -21.16 -0.07
C SER A 474 13.73 -20.64 -0.99
N LYS A 475 13.60 -19.40 -1.52
CA LYS A 475 14.60 -18.75 -2.38
C LYS A 475 15.04 -17.41 -1.76
N SER A 476 16.25 -16.97 -2.07
CA SER A 476 16.78 -15.68 -1.60
C SER A 476 16.27 -14.52 -2.44
N PRO A 477 15.69 -13.45 -1.85
CA PRO A 477 15.26 -12.26 -2.58
C PRO A 477 16.42 -11.42 -3.12
N LEU A 478 17.65 -11.71 -2.69
CA LEU A 478 18.85 -11.06 -3.22
C LEU A 478 19.42 -11.77 -4.46
N GLN A 479 18.84 -12.92 -4.83
CA GLN A 479 19.26 -13.72 -5.98
C GLN A 479 18.20 -13.78 -7.09
N THR A 480 16.92 -13.70 -6.73
CA THR A 480 15.81 -13.78 -7.69
C THR A 480 14.53 -13.16 -7.15
N LEU A 481 13.74 -12.57 -8.02
CA LEU A 481 12.37 -12.11 -7.68
C LEU A 481 11.41 -13.28 -7.39
N ASP A 482 11.64 -14.46 -7.95
CA ASP A 482 10.85 -15.66 -7.62
C ASP A 482 10.87 -16.00 -6.13
N ALA A 483 11.77 -15.39 -5.35
CA ALA A 483 11.76 -15.51 -3.90
C ALA A 483 10.41 -15.10 -3.31
N TYR A 484 9.78 -14.04 -3.82
CA TYR A 484 8.50 -13.55 -3.33
C TYR A 484 7.32 -14.46 -3.73
N ASP A 485 7.47 -15.28 -4.74
CA ASP A 485 6.52 -16.38 -5.03
C ASP A 485 6.84 -17.67 -4.28
N SER A 486 8.03 -17.75 -3.65
CA SER A 486 8.47 -18.91 -2.87
C SER A 486 8.16 -18.81 -1.36
N ILE A 487 7.32 -17.86 -0.95
CA ILE A 487 6.88 -17.72 0.45
C ILE A 487 6.16 -18.99 0.88
N SER A 488 6.60 -19.60 1.98
CA SER A 488 5.94 -20.75 2.58
C SER A 488 5.03 -20.37 3.76
N THR A 489 5.49 -19.37 4.54
CA THR A 489 4.80 -18.95 5.77
C THR A 489 4.92 -17.45 5.94
N VAL A 490 3.80 -16.82 6.24
CA VAL A 490 3.71 -15.42 6.66
C VAL A 490 3.56 -15.38 8.19
N PHE A 491 4.36 -14.57 8.85
CA PHE A 491 4.21 -14.33 10.28
C PHE A 491 3.63 -12.94 10.52
N LEU A 492 2.54 -12.90 11.29
CA LEU A 492 1.93 -11.67 11.78
C LEU A 492 1.93 -11.70 13.32
N HIS A 493 2.56 -10.70 13.92
CA HIS A 493 2.69 -10.60 15.38
C HIS A 493 3.13 -11.95 15.99
N GLY A 494 4.13 -12.57 15.35
CA GLY A 494 4.68 -13.86 15.76
C GLY A 494 3.82 -15.10 15.49
N LYS A 495 2.64 -14.95 14.91
CA LYS A 495 1.73 -16.05 14.57
C LYS A 495 1.96 -16.51 13.12
N PRO A 496 2.32 -17.78 12.90
CA PRO A 496 2.53 -18.31 11.56
C PRO A 496 1.21 -18.59 10.85
N ILE A 497 1.15 -18.21 9.58
CA ILE A 497 0.06 -18.44 8.66
C ILE A 497 0.65 -19.15 7.42
N PRO A 498 0.28 -20.40 7.14
CA PRO A 498 0.69 -21.05 5.90
C PRO A 498 0.18 -20.27 4.70
N ARG A 499 1.06 -19.92 3.74
CA ARG A 499 0.71 -19.11 2.57
C ARG A 499 -0.51 -19.65 1.81
N GLU A 500 -0.53 -20.95 1.56
CA GLU A 500 -1.61 -21.58 0.80
C GLU A 500 -2.99 -21.43 1.44
N SER A 501 -3.04 -21.31 2.77
CA SER A 501 -4.31 -21.06 3.48
C SER A 501 -4.89 -19.67 3.20
N LEU A 502 -4.11 -18.75 2.65
CA LEU A 502 -4.50 -17.38 2.29
C LEU A 502 -5.05 -17.28 0.86
N SER A 503 -4.84 -18.30 0.03
CA SER A 503 -5.31 -18.31 -1.35
C SER A 503 -6.84 -18.24 -1.45
N ALA A 504 -7.35 -17.57 -2.48
CA ALA A 504 -8.76 -17.55 -2.83
C ALA A 504 -9.28 -18.95 -3.16
N THR A 505 -8.41 -19.85 -3.63
CA THR A 505 -8.76 -21.25 -3.91
C THR A 505 -8.87 -22.13 -2.65
N ALA A 506 -8.34 -21.67 -1.51
CA ALA A 506 -8.43 -22.40 -0.23
C ALA A 506 -9.75 -22.14 0.53
N VAL A 507 -10.57 -21.20 0.09
CA VAL A 507 -11.78 -20.71 0.78
C VAL A 507 -13.06 -21.22 0.10
N GLN A 508 -12.94 -22.18 -0.80
CA GLN A 508 -14.09 -22.79 -1.50
C GLN A 508 -14.87 -23.74 -0.60
#